data_2c836a4cf044ee8edbe7b3ea2a63c7f8
#
_entry.id   2c836a4cf044ee8edbe7b3ea2a63c7f8
#
_cell.length_a   1.000
_cell.length_b   1.000
_cell.length_c   1.000
_cell.angle_alpha   90.00
_cell.angle_beta   90.00
_cell.angle_gamma   90.00
#
_symmetry.space_group_name_H-M   'P 1'
#
loop_
_entity.id
_entity.type
_entity.pdbx_description
1 polymer ?
#
loop_
_entity_poly.entity_id
_entity_poly.type
_entity_poly.pdbx_seq_one_letter_code
_entity_poly.pdbx_strand_id
1 'polypeptide(L)'
;MLGQKLFLYSGLVPLEGSAVEEWLSMFENSVLFVIAFERIWWKTSTPATVYHENQVYGNIEAIKITERFRIQPALPLRKELELDEVDVLLLGFKQRWPFVSLREIEKESEKYLGRKVSHQVLSYHFRNHVLKLWAGNRVRLYADAQQVPYRLLYLEGRDAPAVARALVQLPWFHTAYIDVGKAVVSGQPPCASMPHLYRVLGDLDVDVVEFAMEVGVLKWVPIFNLLGRFVKREEVEAGRGVAAR
;
A
#
# COMPACT_ATOMS: atom_id res chain seq x y z
N MET A 1 4.42 20.34 -22.87
CA MET A 1 5.23 19.18 -23.26
C MET A 1 4.29 18.02 -23.59
N LEU A 2 3.99 17.82 -24.85
CA LEU A 2 3.20 16.69 -25.32
C LEU A 2 4.20 15.60 -25.71
N GLY A 3 4.16 14.46 -25.03
CA GLY A 3 4.87 13.26 -25.47
C GLY A 3 5.85 12.59 -24.53
N GLN A 4 6.09 13.09 -23.32
CA GLN A 4 6.87 12.33 -22.34
C GLN A 4 5.98 11.29 -21.64
N LYS A 5 6.36 10.02 -21.78
CA LYS A 5 5.73 8.93 -21.02
C LYS A 5 6.35 8.92 -19.63
N LEU A 6 5.51 9.10 -18.61
CA LEU A 6 5.90 8.98 -17.22
C LEU A 6 5.46 7.60 -16.68
N PHE A 7 6.36 6.92 -15.98
CA PHE A 7 6.06 5.65 -15.35
C PHE A 7 6.19 5.79 -13.84
N LEU A 8 5.22 5.29 -13.11
CA LEU A 8 5.31 5.14 -11.66
C LEU A 8 5.65 3.70 -11.32
N TYR A 9 6.78 3.51 -10.67
CA TYR A 9 7.17 2.24 -10.09
C TYR A 9 7.03 2.32 -8.57
N SER A 10 6.39 1.34 -7.97
CA SER A 10 6.36 1.21 -6.53
C SER A 10 6.70 -0.23 -6.13
N GLY A 11 7.54 -0.39 -5.14
CA GLY A 11 7.98 -1.69 -4.64
C GLY A 11 8.28 -1.65 -3.16
N LEU A 12 8.43 -2.83 -2.55
CA LEU A 12 8.96 -2.98 -1.21
C LEU A 12 10.40 -3.44 -1.36
N VAL A 13 11.31 -2.67 -0.78
CA VAL A 13 12.75 -2.95 -0.82
C VAL A 13 13.22 -3.20 0.61
N PRO A 14 13.98 -4.25 0.89
CA PRO A 14 14.63 -4.43 2.16
C PRO A 14 15.53 -3.22 2.46
N LEU A 15 15.50 -2.71 3.70
CA LEU A 15 16.35 -1.59 4.12
C LEU A 15 17.79 -2.04 4.45
N GLU A 16 18.09 -3.33 4.32
CA GLU A 16 19.38 -3.92 4.64
C GLU A 16 20.30 -3.98 3.41
N GLY A 17 21.56 -3.60 3.60
CA GLY A 17 22.61 -3.71 2.61
C GLY A 17 22.42 -2.83 1.38
N SER A 18 22.96 -3.28 0.25
CA SER A 18 22.95 -2.57 -1.05
C SER A 18 21.61 -2.65 -1.80
N ALA A 19 20.58 -3.31 -1.25
CA ALA A 19 19.33 -3.56 -1.95
C ALA A 19 18.61 -2.26 -2.39
N VAL A 20 18.68 -1.21 -1.59
CA VAL A 20 18.12 0.11 -1.94
C VAL A 20 18.91 0.74 -3.08
N GLU A 21 20.23 0.71 -3.01
CA GLU A 21 21.13 1.26 -4.04
C GLU A 21 21.00 0.50 -5.35
N GLU A 22 20.95 -0.84 -5.30
CA GLU A 22 20.71 -1.68 -6.46
C GLU A 22 19.35 -1.38 -7.11
N TRP A 23 18.31 -1.22 -6.30
CA TRP A 23 16.99 -0.86 -6.81
C TRP A 23 16.98 0.54 -7.44
N LEU A 24 17.62 1.52 -6.83
CA LEU A 24 17.73 2.88 -7.36
C LEU A 24 18.56 2.94 -8.65
N SER A 25 19.62 2.12 -8.76
CA SER A 25 20.44 2.06 -9.97
C SER A 25 19.69 1.59 -11.21
N MET A 26 18.62 0.80 -11.04
CA MET A 26 17.73 0.41 -12.15
C MET A 26 16.93 1.58 -12.73
N PHE A 27 16.89 2.72 -12.04
CA PHE A 27 16.09 3.89 -12.40
C PHE A 27 16.92 5.17 -12.46
N GLU A 28 18.10 5.11 -13.07
CA GLU A 28 19.06 6.22 -13.18
C GLU A 28 18.47 7.53 -13.74
N ASN A 29 17.41 7.41 -14.55
CA ASN A 29 16.70 8.55 -15.14
C ASN A 29 15.42 8.93 -14.36
N SER A 30 15.30 8.52 -13.09
CA SER A 30 14.13 8.87 -12.28
C SER A 30 14.11 10.36 -11.97
N VAL A 31 12.99 11.00 -12.27
CA VAL A 31 12.80 12.45 -12.04
C VAL A 31 12.49 12.71 -10.56
N LEU A 32 11.73 11.81 -9.95
CA LEU A 32 11.28 11.94 -8.57
C LEU A 32 11.28 10.55 -7.91
N PHE A 33 11.76 10.47 -6.67
CA PHE A 33 11.58 9.27 -5.88
C PHE A 33 11.30 9.59 -4.41
N VAL A 34 10.60 8.65 -3.74
CA VAL A 34 10.24 8.72 -2.33
C VAL A 34 10.55 7.38 -1.69
N ILE A 35 11.38 7.39 -0.65
CA ILE A 35 11.61 6.22 0.21
C ILE A 35 10.61 6.29 1.35
N ALA A 36 9.46 5.67 1.15
CA ALA A 36 8.36 5.78 2.10
C ALA A 36 8.56 4.90 3.32
N PHE A 37 8.55 5.49 4.51
CA PHE A 37 8.51 4.79 5.79
C PHE A 37 7.09 4.46 6.23
N GLU A 38 6.10 5.21 5.71
CA GLU A 38 4.70 5.02 6.01
C GLU A 38 3.90 4.89 4.73
N ARG A 39 3.00 3.92 4.70
CA ARG A 39 1.99 3.77 3.66
C ARG A 39 0.62 3.75 4.29
N ILE A 40 -0.21 4.69 3.90
CA ILE A 40 -1.57 4.81 4.38
C ILE A 40 -2.56 4.81 3.22
N TRP A 41 -3.80 4.54 3.52
CA TRP A 41 -4.90 4.54 2.55
C TRP A 41 -6.20 5.01 3.18
N TRP A 42 -7.12 5.42 2.34
CA TRP A 42 -8.43 5.83 2.78
C TRP A 42 -9.15 4.73 3.56
N LYS A 43 -9.80 5.15 4.64
CA LYS A 43 -10.68 4.31 5.46
C LYS A 43 -12.08 4.89 5.45
N THR A 44 -13.10 4.03 5.42
CA THR A 44 -14.50 4.44 5.33
C THR A 44 -15.00 5.28 6.52
N SER A 45 -14.31 5.26 7.64
CA SER A 45 -14.69 5.95 8.89
C SER A 45 -13.93 7.25 9.13
N THR A 46 -13.46 7.92 8.08
CA THR A 46 -12.69 9.17 8.25
C THR A 46 -13.61 10.38 8.45
N PRO A 47 -13.19 11.39 9.22
CA PRO A 47 -13.97 12.62 9.44
C PRO A 47 -14.28 13.40 8.17
N ALA A 48 -13.41 13.29 7.16
CA ALA A 48 -13.55 13.98 5.88
C ALA A 48 -14.44 13.24 4.88
N THR A 49 -15.02 12.09 5.29
CA THR A 49 -15.93 11.31 4.45
C THR A 49 -17.37 11.47 4.93
N VAL A 50 -18.24 11.91 4.04
CA VAL A 50 -19.67 12.12 4.32
C VAL A 50 -20.49 11.11 3.50
N TYR A 51 -21.46 10.46 4.15
CA TYR A 51 -22.41 9.55 3.53
C TYR A 51 -23.76 10.23 3.46
N HIS A 52 -24.27 10.41 2.26
CA HIS A 52 -25.58 11.02 2.05
C HIS A 52 -26.24 10.41 0.80
N GLU A 53 -27.52 10.05 0.88
CA GLU A 53 -28.31 9.51 -0.23
C GLU A 53 -27.62 8.39 -1.03
N ASN A 54 -27.06 7.41 -0.32
CA ASN A 54 -26.32 6.28 -0.91
C ASN A 54 -25.04 6.66 -1.69
N GLN A 55 -24.56 7.88 -1.51
CA GLN A 55 -23.32 8.37 -2.12
C GLN A 55 -22.28 8.70 -1.06
N VAL A 56 -21.04 8.72 -1.49
CA VAL A 56 -19.88 9.04 -0.65
C VAL A 56 -19.26 10.32 -1.14
N TYR A 57 -19.22 11.32 -0.27
CA TYR A 57 -18.66 12.64 -0.56
C TYR A 57 -17.43 12.91 0.28
N GLY A 58 -16.50 13.66 -0.27
CA GLY A 58 -15.38 14.21 0.47
C GLY A 58 -15.70 15.62 0.99
N ASN A 59 -15.41 15.86 2.26
CA ASN A 59 -15.49 17.19 2.85
C ASN A 59 -14.09 17.78 2.99
N ILE A 60 -13.67 18.64 2.06
CA ILE A 60 -12.36 19.28 2.04
C ILE A 60 -12.18 20.19 3.27
N GLU A 61 -13.24 20.87 3.72
CA GLU A 61 -13.17 21.75 4.89
C GLU A 61 -12.87 21.00 6.20
N ALA A 62 -13.15 19.70 6.24
CA ALA A 62 -12.80 18.85 7.37
C ALA A 62 -11.30 18.47 7.38
N ILE A 63 -10.57 18.77 6.31
CA ILE A 63 -9.12 18.57 6.24
C ILE A 63 -8.45 19.74 6.97
N LYS A 64 -8.38 19.67 8.28
CA LYS A 64 -7.54 20.56 9.04
C LYS A 64 -6.22 19.86 9.32
N ILE A 65 -5.13 20.45 8.86
CA ILE A 65 -3.79 19.98 9.21
C ILE A 65 -3.58 20.28 10.69
N THR A 66 -3.91 19.32 11.52
CA THR A 66 -3.74 19.40 12.97
C THR A 66 -2.40 18.79 13.36
N GLU A 67 -1.93 19.11 14.56
CA GLU A 67 -0.69 18.53 15.13
C GLU A 67 -0.67 16.98 15.04
N ARG A 68 -1.82 16.31 15.17
CA ARG A 68 -1.91 14.85 15.05
C ARG A 68 -1.43 14.32 13.70
N PHE A 69 -1.54 15.09 12.60
CA PHE A 69 -1.05 14.70 11.28
C PHE A 69 0.45 14.98 11.12
N ARG A 70 1.01 15.87 11.95
CA ARG A 70 2.44 16.19 11.95
C ARG A 70 3.26 15.21 12.77
N ILE A 71 2.62 14.50 13.73
CA ILE A 71 3.28 13.49 14.53
C ILE A 71 3.65 12.32 13.60
N GLN A 72 4.95 12.05 13.46
CA GLN A 72 5.43 10.84 12.83
C GLN A 72 5.05 9.66 13.74
N PRO A 73 4.34 8.65 13.21
CA PRO A 73 4.12 7.45 13.99
C PRO A 73 5.49 6.86 14.36
N ALA A 74 5.67 6.54 15.63
CA ALA A 74 6.84 5.80 16.05
C ALA A 74 6.88 4.52 15.20
N LEU A 75 8.00 4.31 14.49
CA LEU A 75 8.22 3.07 13.78
C LEU A 75 8.08 1.96 14.82
N PRO A 76 7.12 1.03 14.66
CA PRO A 76 7.00 -0.05 15.60
C PRO A 76 8.35 -0.75 15.64
N LEU A 77 8.93 -0.86 16.85
CA LEU A 77 10.10 -1.71 17.07
C LEU A 77 9.75 -3.07 16.43
N ARG A 78 10.44 -3.41 15.35
CA ARG A 78 10.21 -4.66 14.63
C ARG A 78 10.41 -5.81 15.61
N LYS A 79 9.33 -6.43 16.04
CA LYS A 79 9.39 -7.83 16.39
C LYS A 79 9.59 -8.53 15.06
N GLU A 80 10.73 -9.15 14.86
CA GLU A 80 10.92 -10.08 13.76
C GLU A 80 9.85 -11.16 13.91
N LEU A 81 8.86 -11.11 13.03
CA LEU A 81 7.87 -12.15 12.89
C LEU A 81 8.43 -13.07 11.82
N GLU A 82 8.92 -14.21 12.24
CA GLU A 82 9.23 -15.30 11.33
C GLU A 82 7.90 -15.77 10.70
N LEU A 83 7.74 -15.48 9.41
CA LEU A 83 6.62 -15.95 8.62
C LEU A 83 7.01 -17.25 7.95
N ASP A 84 6.14 -18.23 8.03
CA ASP A 84 6.27 -19.47 7.32
C ASP A 84 5.38 -19.53 6.05
N GLU A 85 5.44 -20.65 5.35
CA GLU A 85 4.67 -20.88 4.13
C GLU A 85 3.15 -20.81 4.35
N VAL A 86 2.66 -21.23 5.53
CA VAL A 86 1.23 -21.18 5.87
C VAL A 86 0.77 -19.75 6.08
N ASP A 87 1.60 -18.92 6.69
CA ASP A 87 1.34 -17.49 6.87
C ASP A 87 1.28 -16.76 5.51
N VAL A 88 2.24 -17.06 4.63
CA VAL A 88 2.27 -16.49 3.28
C VAL A 88 1.08 -16.95 2.45
N LEU A 89 0.66 -18.22 2.57
CA LEU A 89 -0.56 -18.73 1.95
C LEU A 89 -1.78 -17.94 2.41
N LEU A 90 -1.95 -17.80 3.73
CA LEU A 90 -3.07 -17.05 4.33
C LEU A 90 -3.09 -15.59 3.87
N LEU A 91 -1.95 -14.91 3.92
CA LEU A 91 -1.81 -13.53 3.46
C LEU A 91 -2.17 -13.41 1.98
N GLY A 92 -1.71 -14.31 1.14
CA GLY A 92 -2.00 -14.33 -0.29
C GLY A 92 -3.50 -14.49 -0.59
N PHE A 93 -4.16 -15.44 0.07
CA PHE A 93 -5.61 -15.64 -0.08
C PHE A 93 -6.39 -14.43 0.42
N LYS A 94 -6.10 -13.93 1.62
CA LYS A 94 -6.79 -12.80 2.22
C LYS A 94 -6.56 -11.49 1.48
N GLN A 95 -5.42 -11.32 0.84
CA GLN A 95 -5.13 -10.16 0.01
C GLN A 95 -5.94 -10.18 -1.29
N ARG A 96 -6.10 -11.34 -1.90
CA ARG A 96 -6.84 -11.49 -3.16
C ARG A 96 -8.35 -11.57 -2.94
N TRP A 97 -8.76 -12.28 -1.91
CA TRP A 97 -10.17 -12.49 -1.54
C TRP A 97 -10.36 -12.22 -0.04
N PRO A 98 -10.58 -10.96 0.35
CA PRO A 98 -10.60 -10.57 1.76
C PRO A 98 -11.57 -11.36 2.64
N PHE A 99 -12.68 -11.80 2.06
CA PHE A 99 -13.75 -12.52 2.76
C PHE A 99 -13.68 -14.04 2.61
N VAL A 100 -12.64 -14.59 1.97
CA VAL A 100 -12.47 -16.04 1.85
C VAL A 100 -12.41 -16.69 3.23
N SER A 101 -13.13 -17.79 3.42
CA SER A 101 -13.11 -18.53 4.68
C SER A 101 -11.84 -19.40 4.79
N LEU A 102 -11.46 -19.74 6.04
CA LEU A 102 -10.34 -20.65 6.26
C LEU A 102 -10.63 -22.07 5.73
N ARG A 103 -11.91 -22.48 5.65
CA ARG A 103 -12.31 -23.76 5.05
C ARG A 103 -12.08 -23.81 3.54
N GLU A 104 -12.26 -22.68 2.87
CA GLU A 104 -11.96 -22.57 1.44
C GLU A 104 -10.44 -22.61 1.22
N ILE A 105 -9.67 -21.95 2.07
CA ILE A 105 -8.19 -21.99 2.01
C ILE A 105 -7.68 -23.41 2.29
N GLU A 106 -8.28 -24.13 3.25
CA GLU A 106 -7.95 -25.54 3.53
C GLU A 106 -8.07 -26.42 2.29
N LYS A 107 -9.16 -26.28 1.51
CA LYS A 107 -9.40 -27.06 0.29
C LYS A 107 -8.35 -26.78 -0.79
N GLU A 108 -7.89 -25.54 -0.87
CA GLU A 108 -6.92 -25.10 -1.88
C GLU A 108 -5.46 -25.28 -1.44
N SER A 109 -5.20 -25.54 -0.15
CA SER A 109 -3.85 -25.53 0.43
C SER A 109 -2.90 -26.52 -0.28
N GLU A 110 -3.39 -27.69 -0.63
CA GLU A 110 -2.60 -28.73 -1.30
C GLU A 110 -2.06 -28.29 -2.67
N LYS A 111 -2.85 -27.49 -3.39
CA LYS A 111 -2.48 -26.95 -4.69
C LYS A 111 -1.28 -25.99 -4.60
N TYR A 112 -1.16 -25.25 -3.51
CA TYR A 112 -0.15 -24.21 -3.36
C TYR A 112 1.08 -24.67 -2.56
N LEU A 113 0.90 -25.61 -1.61
CA LEU A 113 1.94 -26.06 -0.69
C LEU A 113 2.36 -27.51 -0.96
N GLY A 114 1.72 -28.21 -1.92
CA GLY A 114 1.97 -29.64 -2.15
C GLY A 114 1.49 -30.56 -1.02
N ARG A 115 0.90 -30.01 0.04
CA ARG A 115 0.34 -30.72 1.18
C ARG A 115 -0.93 -30.06 1.69
N LYS A 116 -1.84 -30.86 2.21
CA LYS A 116 -3.06 -30.36 2.84
C LYS A 116 -2.77 -29.78 4.22
N VAL A 117 -3.22 -28.57 4.46
CA VAL A 117 -3.11 -27.90 5.76
C VAL A 117 -4.49 -27.87 6.42
N SER A 118 -4.60 -28.42 7.65
CA SER A 118 -5.89 -28.50 8.34
C SER A 118 -6.42 -27.12 8.76
N HIS A 119 -7.74 -27.03 8.87
CA HIS A 119 -8.41 -25.83 9.36
C HIS A 119 -7.88 -25.34 10.72
N GLN A 120 -7.50 -26.28 11.60
CA GLN A 120 -6.97 -25.95 12.93
C GLN A 120 -5.62 -25.21 12.82
N VAL A 121 -4.71 -25.73 11.98
CA VAL A 121 -3.42 -25.11 11.70
C VAL A 121 -3.62 -23.72 11.08
N LEU A 122 -4.45 -23.61 10.03
CA LEU A 122 -4.79 -22.31 9.42
C LEU A 122 -5.37 -21.33 10.44
N SER A 123 -6.24 -21.79 11.33
CA SER A 123 -6.83 -20.94 12.38
C SER A 123 -5.79 -20.46 13.38
N TYR A 124 -4.83 -21.31 13.76
CA TYR A 124 -3.73 -20.94 14.64
C TYR A 124 -2.85 -19.84 14.00
N HIS A 125 -2.37 -20.08 12.79
CA HIS A 125 -1.52 -19.12 12.04
C HIS A 125 -2.26 -17.79 11.79
N PHE A 126 -3.53 -17.86 11.40
CA PHE A 126 -4.34 -16.66 11.19
C PHE A 126 -4.43 -15.79 12.45
N ARG A 127 -4.72 -16.37 13.61
CA ARG A 127 -4.89 -15.64 14.88
C ARG A 127 -3.57 -15.14 15.46
N ASN A 128 -2.52 -15.98 15.40
CA ASN A 128 -1.27 -15.72 16.12
C ASN A 128 -0.25 -14.96 15.30
N HIS A 129 -0.29 -15.08 13.96
CA HIS A 129 0.67 -14.45 13.05
C HIS A 129 -0.03 -13.41 12.17
N VAL A 130 -0.96 -13.83 11.31
CA VAL A 130 -1.54 -12.97 10.28
C VAL A 130 -2.30 -11.77 10.85
N LEU A 131 -3.15 -11.96 11.87
CA LEU A 131 -3.92 -10.85 12.46
C LEU A 131 -3.04 -9.80 13.12
N LYS A 132 -1.85 -10.14 13.59
CA LYS A 132 -0.90 -9.19 14.18
C LYS A 132 -0.27 -8.28 13.11
N LEU A 133 -0.20 -8.76 11.87
CA LEU A 133 0.31 -8.04 10.71
C LEU A 133 -0.77 -7.32 9.92
N TRP A 134 -2.04 -7.62 10.19
CA TRP A 134 -3.14 -7.12 9.40
C TRP A 134 -3.49 -5.68 9.76
N ALA A 135 -3.14 -4.76 8.88
CA ALA A 135 -3.50 -3.35 9.01
C ALA A 135 -4.96 -3.05 8.62
N GLY A 136 -5.73 -4.05 8.20
CA GLY A 136 -7.12 -3.93 7.75
C GLY A 136 -7.29 -4.11 6.24
N ASN A 137 -8.54 -4.21 5.81
CA ASN A 137 -8.89 -4.26 4.39
C ASN A 137 -8.94 -2.83 3.82
N ARG A 138 -8.49 -2.71 2.59
CA ARG A 138 -8.55 -1.47 1.84
C ARG A 138 -9.75 -1.48 0.89
N VAL A 139 -10.54 -0.42 0.93
CA VAL A 139 -11.57 -0.13 -0.06
C VAL A 139 -11.06 0.95 -1.00
N ARG A 140 -11.35 0.83 -2.27
CA ARG A 140 -11.10 1.87 -3.28
C ARG A 140 -12.42 2.19 -3.96
N LEU A 141 -12.75 3.46 -4.01
CA LEU A 141 -13.84 3.98 -4.82
C LEU A 141 -13.23 4.48 -6.13
N TYR A 142 -13.65 3.91 -7.24
CA TYR A 142 -13.20 4.32 -8.55
C TYR A 142 -14.30 5.12 -9.25
N ALA A 143 -13.92 6.28 -9.78
CA ALA A 143 -14.72 6.98 -10.77
C ALA A 143 -14.31 6.51 -12.17
N ASP A 144 -15.17 6.78 -13.16
CA ASP A 144 -14.83 6.58 -14.55
C ASP A 144 -13.62 7.46 -14.90
N ALA A 145 -12.54 6.84 -15.36
CA ALA A 145 -11.29 7.54 -15.67
C ALA A 145 -11.41 8.54 -16.81
N GLN A 146 -12.42 8.40 -17.69
CA GLN A 146 -12.72 9.37 -18.74
C GLN A 146 -13.34 10.65 -18.17
N GLN A 147 -14.09 10.53 -17.08
CA GLN A 147 -14.74 11.67 -16.42
C GLN A 147 -13.87 12.27 -15.31
N VAL A 148 -13.20 11.43 -14.56
CA VAL A 148 -12.32 11.83 -13.45
C VAL A 148 -10.95 11.17 -13.63
N PRO A 149 -9.96 11.88 -14.17
CA PRO A 149 -8.65 11.31 -14.40
C PRO A 149 -7.99 10.87 -13.09
N TYR A 150 -7.24 9.79 -13.17
CA TYR A 150 -6.40 9.36 -12.05
C TYR A 150 -5.25 10.34 -11.88
N ARG A 151 -5.03 10.79 -10.65
CA ARG A 151 -4.03 11.80 -10.32
C ARG A 151 -3.00 11.24 -9.36
N LEU A 152 -1.78 11.66 -9.56
CA LEU A 152 -0.68 11.47 -8.65
C LEU A 152 -0.21 12.85 -8.20
N LEU A 153 -0.23 13.10 -6.90
CA LEU A 153 0.31 14.31 -6.29
C LEU A 153 1.64 13.96 -5.64
N TYR A 154 2.72 14.56 -6.11
CA TYR A 154 3.99 14.58 -5.42
C TYR A 154 4.02 15.82 -4.54
N LEU A 155 4.31 15.63 -3.28
CA LEU A 155 4.33 16.65 -2.25
C LEU A 155 5.75 16.75 -1.71
N GLU A 156 6.27 17.98 -1.57
CA GLU A 156 7.57 18.25 -0.96
C GLU A 156 7.47 19.46 -0.05
N GLY A 157 8.08 19.42 1.13
CA GLY A 157 8.06 20.47 2.13
C GLY A 157 7.80 19.96 3.53
N ARG A 158 7.88 20.87 4.49
CA ARG A 158 7.71 20.53 5.92
C ARG A 158 6.34 19.91 6.21
N ASP A 159 5.30 20.40 5.56
CA ASP A 159 3.93 19.96 5.80
C ASP A 159 3.52 18.77 4.89
N ALA A 160 4.36 18.34 3.95
CA ALA A 160 4.05 17.26 3.00
C ALA A 160 3.57 15.96 3.65
N PRO A 161 4.18 15.43 4.73
CA PRO A 161 3.68 14.24 5.41
C PRO A 161 2.30 14.45 6.03
N ALA A 162 2.07 15.61 6.65
CA ALA A 162 0.80 15.94 7.28
C ALA A 162 -0.33 16.10 6.26
N VAL A 163 -0.02 16.76 5.14
CA VAL A 163 -0.92 16.92 4.00
C VAL A 163 -1.31 15.55 3.44
N ALA A 164 -0.35 14.68 3.20
CA ALA A 164 -0.60 13.35 2.66
C ALA A 164 -1.54 12.52 3.57
N ARG A 165 -1.32 12.57 4.89
CA ARG A 165 -2.20 11.92 5.89
C ARG A 165 -3.60 12.51 5.91
N ALA A 166 -3.71 13.81 5.71
CA ALA A 166 -4.99 14.49 5.65
C ALA A 166 -5.76 14.16 4.36
N LEU A 167 -5.08 14.19 3.21
CA LEU A 167 -5.68 13.92 1.91
C LEU A 167 -6.32 12.53 1.82
N VAL A 168 -5.66 11.49 2.35
CA VAL A 168 -6.23 10.12 2.34
C VAL A 168 -7.43 9.94 3.28
N GLN A 169 -7.89 10.96 3.96
CA GLN A 169 -9.18 10.94 4.65
C GLN A 169 -10.35 11.23 3.72
N LEU A 170 -10.08 11.86 2.59
CA LEU A 170 -11.07 12.04 1.52
C LEU A 170 -11.25 10.74 0.75
N PRO A 171 -12.48 10.36 0.39
CA PRO A 171 -12.78 9.11 -0.32
C PRO A 171 -12.18 9.06 -1.73
N TRP A 172 -11.70 10.17 -2.24
CA TRP A 172 -11.12 10.31 -3.57
C TRP A 172 -9.65 9.89 -3.64
N PHE A 173 -8.93 9.91 -2.50
CA PHE A 173 -7.52 9.54 -2.44
C PHE A 173 -7.35 8.10 -1.94
N HIS A 174 -6.72 7.29 -2.74
CA HIS A 174 -6.65 5.86 -2.52
C HIS A 174 -5.49 5.46 -1.60
N THR A 175 -4.33 6.07 -1.79
CA THR A 175 -3.10 5.69 -1.08
C THR A 175 -2.16 6.87 -1.01
N ALA A 176 -1.46 6.99 0.11
CA ALA A 176 -0.29 7.85 0.25
C ALA A 176 0.93 7.03 0.67
N TYR A 177 2.08 7.37 0.10
CA TYR A 177 3.41 6.92 0.49
C TYR A 177 4.12 8.13 1.07
N ILE A 178 4.61 8.03 2.29
CA ILE A 178 5.07 9.15 3.09
C ILE A 178 6.50 8.92 3.55
N ASP A 179 7.33 9.90 3.27
CA ASP A 179 8.72 10.03 3.70
C ASP A 179 8.88 11.25 4.62
N VAL A 180 10.08 11.55 5.06
CA VAL A 180 10.42 12.77 5.79
C VAL A 180 10.44 13.94 4.81
N GLY A 181 9.47 14.85 4.92
CA GLY A 181 9.36 16.04 4.06
C GLY A 181 8.91 15.76 2.62
N LYS A 182 8.56 14.52 2.28
CA LYS A 182 8.07 14.14 0.94
C LYS A 182 6.91 13.17 1.04
N ALA A 183 6.02 13.21 0.05
CA ALA A 183 4.98 12.19 -0.07
C ALA A 183 4.49 12.05 -1.51
N VAL A 184 3.90 10.89 -1.80
CA VAL A 184 3.17 10.66 -3.04
C VAL A 184 1.75 10.22 -2.68
N VAL A 185 0.77 10.95 -3.17
CA VAL A 185 -0.66 10.65 -2.95
C VAL A 185 -1.32 10.35 -4.27
N SER A 186 -2.08 9.26 -4.31
CA SER A 186 -2.77 8.83 -5.53
C SER A 186 -4.28 8.76 -5.34
N GLY A 187 -5.05 9.16 -6.36
CA GLY A 187 -6.51 9.15 -6.30
C GLY A 187 -7.21 9.66 -7.54
N GLN A 188 -8.53 9.82 -7.43
CA GLN A 188 -9.41 10.38 -8.44
C GLN A 188 -10.29 11.48 -7.83
N PRO A 189 -9.70 12.61 -7.39
CA PRO A 189 -10.48 13.74 -6.89
C PRO A 189 -11.31 14.34 -8.04
N PRO A 190 -12.59 14.71 -7.80
CA PRO A 190 -13.41 15.38 -8.79
C PRO A 190 -12.74 16.67 -9.28
N CYS A 191 -12.75 16.91 -10.57
CA CYS A 191 -12.12 18.10 -11.16
C CYS A 191 -12.66 19.41 -10.55
N ALA A 192 -13.94 19.46 -10.24
CA ALA A 192 -14.56 20.62 -9.57
C ALA A 192 -14.03 20.89 -8.14
N SER A 193 -13.47 19.89 -7.49
CA SER A 193 -12.91 20.01 -6.14
C SER A 193 -11.46 20.47 -6.12
N MET A 194 -10.75 20.38 -7.23
CA MET A 194 -9.32 20.67 -7.31
C MET A 194 -8.96 22.13 -6.99
N PRO A 195 -9.69 23.17 -7.50
CA PRO A 195 -9.39 24.55 -7.15
C PRO A 195 -9.49 24.83 -5.66
N HIS A 196 -10.49 24.22 -5.00
CA HIS A 196 -10.65 24.34 -3.55
C HIS A 196 -9.51 23.63 -2.80
N LEU A 197 -9.17 22.42 -3.24
CA LEU A 197 -8.06 21.67 -2.66
C LEU A 197 -6.75 22.47 -2.73
N TYR A 198 -6.41 23.03 -3.89
CA TYR A 198 -5.20 23.85 -4.04
C TYR A 198 -5.22 25.11 -3.17
N ARG A 199 -6.39 25.72 -2.98
CA ARG A 199 -6.50 26.85 -2.05
C ARG A 199 -6.14 26.45 -0.63
N VAL A 200 -6.66 25.31 -0.15
CA VAL A 200 -6.32 24.79 1.19
C VAL A 200 -4.84 24.43 1.32
N LEU A 201 -4.24 23.94 0.26
CA LEU A 201 -2.81 23.57 0.25
C LEU A 201 -1.90 24.80 0.13
N GLY A 202 -2.36 25.87 -0.51
CA GLY A 202 -1.56 27.09 -0.75
C GLY A 202 -1.17 27.85 0.52
N ASP A 203 -1.87 27.62 1.65
CA ASP A 203 -1.55 28.22 2.95
C ASP A 203 -0.54 27.38 3.77
N LEU A 204 -0.05 26.26 3.20
CA LEU A 204 0.82 25.30 3.87
C LEU A 204 2.22 25.33 3.26
N ASP A 205 3.21 24.92 4.06
CA ASP A 205 4.60 24.76 3.62
C ASP A 205 4.76 23.42 2.84
N VAL A 206 4.18 23.40 1.63
CA VAL A 206 4.20 22.24 0.73
C VAL A 206 4.17 22.67 -0.73
N ASP A 207 5.14 22.19 -1.49
CA ASP A 207 5.12 22.25 -2.95
C ASP A 207 4.37 21.03 -3.49
N VAL A 208 3.54 21.27 -4.52
CA VAL A 208 2.69 20.23 -5.12
C VAL A 208 2.98 20.11 -6.61
N VAL A 209 3.40 18.93 -7.05
CA VAL A 209 3.48 18.59 -8.47
C VAL A 209 2.41 17.55 -8.79
N GLU A 210 1.54 17.86 -9.73
CA GLU A 210 0.46 16.98 -10.16
C GLU A 210 0.76 16.30 -11.47
N PHE A 211 0.49 15.02 -11.52
CA PHE A 211 0.50 14.22 -12.73
C PHE A 211 -0.90 13.64 -12.97
N ALA A 212 -1.51 13.98 -14.10
CA ALA A 212 -2.68 13.26 -14.59
C ALA A 212 -2.20 11.99 -15.27
N MET A 213 -2.74 10.86 -14.85
CA MET A 213 -2.34 9.55 -15.35
C MET A 213 -3.47 8.93 -16.17
N GLU A 214 -3.14 8.41 -17.34
CA GLU A 214 -3.98 7.40 -17.96
C GLU A 214 -3.74 6.09 -17.20
N VAL A 215 -4.82 5.50 -16.70
CA VAL A 215 -4.73 4.23 -15.95
C VAL A 215 -4.38 3.12 -16.92
N GLY A 216 -3.10 2.95 -17.16
CA GLY A 216 -2.56 1.77 -17.80
C GLY A 216 -2.61 0.54 -16.88
N VAL A 217 -2.05 -0.55 -17.33
CA VAL A 217 -2.07 -1.83 -16.62
C VAL A 217 -1.35 -1.72 -15.28
N LEU A 218 -2.10 -1.75 -14.18
CA LEU A 218 -1.55 -2.01 -12.86
C LEU A 218 -1.06 -3.47 -12.81
N LYS A 219 0.21 -3.71 -13.12
CA LYS A 219 0.83 -5.01 -12.85
C LYS A 219 1.04 -5.13 -11.35
N TRP A 220 0.26 -5.97 -10.74
CA TRP A 220 0.42 -6.33 -9.34
C TRP A 220 1.06 -7.72 -9.25
N VAL A 221 2.13 -7.84 -8.47
CA VAL A 221 2.76 -9.14 -8.23
C VAL A 221 2.04 -9.80 -7.06
N PRO A 222 1.31 -10.89 -7.28
CA PRO A 222 0.62 -11.58 -6.19
C PRO A 222 1.64 -12.11 -5.19
N ILE A 223 1.32 -12.04 -3.90
CA ILE A 223 2.14 -12.58 -2.82
C ILE A 223 2.40 -14.10 -3.01
N PHE A 224 1.51 -14.81 -3.70
CA PHE A 224 1.70 -16.21 -4.09
C PHE A 224 3.00 -16.48 -4.85
N ASN A 225 3.55 -15.50 -5.56
CA ASN A 225 4.85 -15.68 -6.22
C ASN A 225 6.01 -15.79 -5.22
N LEU A 226 5.78 -15.38 -3.98
CA LEU A 226 6.75 -15.57 -2.89
C LEU A 226 6.72 -16.99 -2.36
N LEU A 227 5.59 -17.70 -2.42
CA LEU A 227 5.48 -19.09 -1.94
C LEU A 227 6.53 -19.99 -2.59
N GLY A 228 6.75 -19.87 -3.90
CA GLY A 228 7.76 -20.66 -4.60
C GLY A 228 9.21 -20.41 -4.12
N ARG A 229 9.47 -19.28 -3.45
CA ARG A 229 10.78 -19.01 -2.85
C ARG A 229 10.92 -19.64 -1.46
N PHE A 230 9.84 -19.69 -0.68
CA PHE A 230 9.82 -20.34 0.63
C PHE A 230 9.96 -21.86 0.48
N VAL A 231 9.15 -22.49 -0.38
CA VAL A 231 9.20 -23.93 -0.63
C VAL A 231 10.58 -24.38 -1.11
N LYS A 232 11.21 -23.66 -2.04
CA LYS A 232 12.56 -23.98 -2.52
C LYS A 232 13.64 -23.82 -1.45
N ARG A 233 13.46 -22.92 -0.49
CA ARG A 233 14.42 -22.72 0.59
C ARG A 233 14.40 -23.86 1.59
N GLU A 234 13.23 -24.38 1.94
CA GLU A 234 13.09 -25.56 2.81
C GLU A 234 13.68 -26.81 2.16
N GLU A 235 13.48 -27.04 0.86
CA GLU A 235 14.10 -28.16 0.14
C GLU A 235 15.63 -28.08 0.15
N VAL A 236 16.21 -26.91 0.03
CA VAL A 236 17.67 -26.69 0.09
C VAL A 236 18.21 -26.88 1.50
N GLU A 237 17.50 -26.46 2.52
CA GLU A 237 17.91 -26.65 3.93
C GLU A 237 17.75 -28.10 4.37
N ALA A 238 16.66 -28.77 3.96
CA ALA A 238 16.46 -30.21 4.19
C ALA A 238 17.52 -31.06 3.47
N GLY A 239 17.89 -30.70 2.22
CA GLY A 239 18.94 -31.37 1.47
C GLY A 239 20.35 -31.20 2.07
N ARG A 240 20.63 -30.08 2.74
CA ARG A 240 21.91 -29.88 3.44
C ARG A 240 22.02 -30.67 4.75
N GLY A 241 20.90 -30.94 5.40
CA GLY A 241 20.87 -31.76 6.64
C GLY A 241 21.12 -33.24 6.41
N VAL A 242 20.92 -33.76 5.20
CA VAL A 242 21.13 -35.17 4.85
C VAL A 242 22.58 -35.45 4.40
N ALA A 243 23.31 -34.43 3.93
CA ALA A 243 24.70 -34.57 3.48
C ALA A 243 25.75 -34.44 4.60
N ALA A 244 25.32 -34.17 5.87
CA ALA A 244 26.18 -33.97 7.04
C ALA A 244 26.06 -35.11 8.09
N ARG A 245 25.62 -36.32 7.68
CA ARG A 245 25.65 -37.51 8.53
C ARG A 245 26.48 -38.62 7.93
#